data_38229cb36f17b41c6e577f541ce9b70f
#
_entry.id   38229cb36f17b41c6e577f541ce9b70f
#
_cell.length_a   1.000
_cell.length_b   1.000
_cell.length_c   1.000
_cell.angle_alpha   90.00
_cell.angle_beta   90.00
_cell.angle_gamma   90.00
#
_symmetry.space_group_name_H-M   'P 1'
#
loop_
_entity.id
_entity.type
_entity.pdbx_description
1 polymer ?
#
loop_
_entity_poly.entity_id
_entity_poly.type
_entity_poly.pdbx_seq_one_letter_code
_entity_poly.pdbx_strand_id
1 'polypeptide(L)'
;MYMLRGGSFAMGSNDDPTEKPPHQVTIKPFAISQYPVTVREWNECAAAKACSFVASGNAEAPVTNVSWSDAKQFVAWLAGATRKAYRLPSEAEWEYAARGGTQTKYWWGDQFLSGMANCKNCTDIAAAEQPIKVGSFRPNPFGLYDMGGSVDQWVEDCWHKNYQGAPSDGSPWVEGDCVSHVIRSGSWRNDARYARPANRDSYDTNVRYQTHGMRVALSP
;
A
#
# COMPACT_ATOMS: atom_id res chain seq x y z
N MET A 1 6.66 -12.48 4.08
CA MET A 1 5.91 -12.52 2.80
C MET A 1 4.75 -13.51 2.93
N TYR A 2 3.57 -13.14 2.45
CA TYR A 2 2.38 -13.98 2.35
C TYR A 2 2.10 -14.31 0.89
N MET A 3 1.94 -15.59 0.57
CA MET A 3 1.59 -16.04 -0.78
C MET A 3 0.08 -15.94 -0.96
N LEU A 4 -0.35 -15.16 -1.94
CA LEU A 4 -1.74 -15.04 -2.38
C LEU A 4 -1.93 -15.85 -3.66
N ARG A 5 -3.02 -16.62 -3.71
CA ARG A 5 -3.30 -17.53 -4.84
C ARG A 5 -3.74 -16.81 -6.11
N GLY A 6 -4.05 -15.50 -6.00
CA GLY A 6 -4.70 -14.77 -7.05
C GLY A 6 -6.17 -15.15 -7.19
N GLY A 7 -6.79 -14.68 -8.25
CA GLY A 7 -8.22 -14.84 -8.52
C GLY A 7 -8.81 -13.58 -9.13
N SER A 8 -10.10 -13.59 -9.43
CA SER A 8 -10.79 -12.43 -10.01
C SER A 8 -11.57 -11.68 -8.93
N PHE A 9 -11.56 -10.36 -9.02
CA PHE A 9 -12.30 -9.48 -8.11
C PHE A 9 -12.78 -8.21 -8.82
N ALA A 10 -13.77 -7.53 -8.25
CA ALA A 10 -14.18 -6.22 -8.72
C ALA A 10 -13.28 -5.15 -8.07
N MET A 11 -12.45 -4.50 -8.89
CA MET A 11 -11.58 -3.39 -8.51
C MET A 11 -12.32 -2.07 -8.62
N GLY A 12 -12.05 -1.14 -7.70
CA GLY A 12 -12.67 0.18 -7.67
C GLY A 12 -13.98 0.24 -6.90
N SER A 13 -14.66 1.37 -6.98
CA SER A 13 -15.96 1.60 -6.36
C SER A 13 -16.74 2.71 -7.09
N ASN A 14 -17.97 2.97 -6.62
CA ASN A 14 -18.77 4.11 -7.09
C ASN A 14 -18.72 5.31 -6.12
N ASP A 15 -17.93 5.23 -5.06
CA ASP A 15 -17.88 6.24 -3.99
C ASP A 15 -17.12 7.51 -4.42
N ASP A 16 -16.10 7.35 -5.29
CA ASP A 16 -15.29 8.46 -5.78
C ASP A 16 -15.12 8.40 -7.32
N PRO A 17 -15.07 9.54 -8.02
CA PRO A 17 -14.84 9.57 -9.46
C PRO A 17 -13.55 8.89 -9.91
N THR A 18 -12.48 8.95 -9.10
CA THR A 18 -11.19 8.34 -9.41
C THR A 18 -11.18 6.81 -9.33
N GLU A 19 -12.15 6.25 -8.59
CA GLU A 19 -12.32 4.81 -8.37
C GLU A 19 -13.21 4.15 -9.43
N LYS A 20 -13.70 4.92 -10.43
CA LYS A 20 -14.65 4.48 -11.46
C LYS A 20 -13.99 4.19 -12.80
N PRO A 21 -14.62 3.36 -13.63
CA PRO A 21 -15.70 2.43 -13.29
C PRO A 21 -15.17 1.24 -12.47
N PRO A 22 -15.97 0.65 -11.56
CA PRO A 22 -15.67 -0.68 -11.04
C PRO A 22 -15.55 -1.67 -12.20
N HIS A 23 -14.49 -2.49 -12.19
CA HIS A 23 -14.23 -3.43 -13.29
C HIS A 23 -13.61 -4.73 -12.77
N GLN A 24 -13.78 -5.80 -13.54
CA GLN A 24 -13.20 -7.10 -13.16
C GLN A 24 -11.71 -7.15 -13.49
N VAL A 25 -10.92 -7.56 -12.51
CA VAL A 25 -9.48 -7.79 -12.67
C VAL A 25 -9.14 -9.21 -12.23
N THR A 26 -8.26 -9.87 -12.97
CA THR A 26 -7.75 -11.20 -12.64
C THR A 26 -6.30 -11.10 -12.20
N ILE A 27 -6.04 -11.45 -10.95
CA ILE A 27 -4.71 -11.41 -10.34
C ILE A 27 -4.07 -12.79 -10.43
N LYS A 28 -2.82 -12.84 -10.92
CA LYS A 28 -1.98 -14.04 -10.88
C LYS A 28 -1.47 -14.30 -9.45
N PRO A 29 -1.04 -15.53 -9.10
CA PRO A 29 -0.39 -15.77 -7.82
C PRO A 29 0.81 -14.83 -7.62
N PHE A 30 0.94 -14.26 -6.43
CA PHE A 30 2.07 -13.41 -6.04
C PHE A 30 2.24 -13.44 -4.51
N ALA A 31 3.39 -13.01 -4.02
CA ALA A 31 3.57 -12.80 -2.60
C ALA A 31 3.63 -11.31 -2.27
N ILE A 32 3.11 -10.93 -1.10
CA ILE A 32 3.13 -9.56 -0.59
C ILE A 32 3.63 -9.55 0.85
N SER A 33 4.29 -8.48 1.28
CA SER A 33 4.73 -8.36 2.67
C SER A 33 3.53 -8.29 3.62
N GLN A 34 3.62 -8.99 4.75
CA GLN A 34 2.56 -9.04 5.75
C GLN A 34 2.28 -7.65 6.35
N TYR A 35 3.32 -6.85 6.49
CA TYR A 35 3.32 -5.50 7.03
C TYR A 35 3.87 -4.50 6.01
N PRO A 36 3.62 -3.19 6.19
CA PRO A 36 4.44 -2.16 5.54
C PRO A 36 5.92 -2.32 5.91
N VAL A 37 6.82 -1.82 5.07
CA VAL A 37 8.26 -1.79 5.37
C VAL A 37 8.48 -0.95 6.63
N THR A 38 9.23 -1.49 7.59
CA THR A 38 9.51 -0.85 8.87
C THR A 38 10.73 0.06 8.80
N VAL A 39 10.87 0.98 9.78
CA VAL A 39 12.07 1.81 9.96
C VAL A 39 13.32 0.93 10.07
N ARG A 40 13.25 -0.21 10.78
CA ARG A 40 14.38 -1.14 10.91
C ARG A 40 14.80 -1.70 9.56
N GLU A 41 13.84 -2.23 8.77
CA GLU A 41 14.14 -2.82 7.46
C GLU A 41 14.66 -1.77 6.46
N TRP A 42 14.10 -0.57 6.49
CA TRP A 42 14.61 0.55 5.70
C TRP A 42 16.06 0.89 6.05
N ASN A 43 16.39 0.93 7.34
CA ASN A 43 17.73 1.28 7.79
C ASN A 43 18.78 0.21 7.46
N GLU A 44 18.39 -1.05 7.24
CA GLU A 44 19.28 -2.07 6.66
C GLU A 44 19.72 -1.68 5.23
N CYS A 45 18.78 -1.19 4.42
CA CYS A 45 19.08 -0.67 3.08
C CYS A 45 19.96 0.58 3.13
N ALA A 46 19.68 1.50 4.06
CA ALA A 46 20.49 2.72 4.24
C ALA A 46 21.90 2.39 4.71
N ALA A 47 22.07 1.43 5.62
CA ALA A 47 23.38 0.94 6.08
C ALA A 47 24.19 0.30 4.94
N ALA A 48 23.51 -0.35 3.99
CA ALA A 48 24.11 -0.87 2.75
C ALA A 48 24.41 0.23 1.72
N LYS A 49 24.12 1.51 2.02
CA LYS A 49 24.27 2.69 1.14
C LYS A 49 23.46 2.60 -0.16
N ALA A 50 22.39 1.81 -0.14
CA ALA A 50 21.50 1.62 -1.28
C ALA A 50 20.23 2.47 -1.21
N CYS A 51 19.84 2.92 -0.02
CA CYS A 51 18.75 3.85 0.20
C CYS A 51 19.26 5.23 0.60
N SER A 52 18.53 6.26 0.20
CA SER A 52 18.98 7.67 0.15
C SER A 52 19.02 8.38 1.51
N PHE A 53 18.42 7.81 2.57
CA PHE A 53 18.39 8.42 3.91
C PHE A 53 18.28 7.35 5.02
N VAL A 54 18.64 7.74 6.23
CA VAL A 54 18.40 6.96 7.45
C VAL A 54 17.07 7.41 8.06
N ALA A 55 16.14 6.48 8.22
CA ALA A 55 14.85 6.76 8.84
C ALA A 55 14.98 6.86 10.36
N SER A 56 14.22 7.78 10.97
CA SER A 56 14.13 7.98 12.42
C SER A 56 12.80 7.48 12.97
N GLY A 57 12.75 7.25 14.27
CA GLY A 57 11.53 6.82 14.97
C GLY A 57 11.60 5.40 15.51
N ASN A 58 10.43 4.85 15.85
CA ASN A 58 10.35 3.49 16.37
C ASN A 58 10.71 2.47 15.28
N ALA A 59 11.68 1.61 15.55
CA ALA A 59 12.19 0.60 14.61
C ALA A 59 11.10 -0.34 14.05
N GLU A 60 10.05 -0.60 14.83
CA GLU A 60 8.92 -1.47 14.48
C GLU A 60 7.74 -0.70 13.86
N ALA A 61 7.82 0.62 13.71
CA ALA A 61 6.83 1.41 12.99
C ALA A 61 7.11 1.38 11.48
N PRO A 62 6.09 1.65 10.63
CA PRO A 62 6.31 1.83 9.21
C PRO A 62 7.31 2.95 8.92
N VAL A 63 8.17 2.75 7.94
CA VAL A 63 8.99 3.84 7.41
C VAL A 63 8.10 4.91 6.77
N THR A 64 8.48 6.17 6.94
CA THR A 64 7.80 7.34 6.36
C THR A 64 8.80 8.24 5.62
N ASN A 65 8.32 9.32 5.00
CA ASN A 65 9.11 10.21 4.15
C ASN A 65 9.74 9.50 2.94
N VAL A 66 9.08 8.48 2.43
CA VAL A 66 9.50 7.70 1.27
C VAL A 66 8.83 8.26 0.03
N SER A 67 9.62 8.71 -0.97
CA SER A 67 9.12 8.97 -2.32
C SER A 67 8.98 7.67 -3.11
N TRP A 68 8.29 7.71 -4.26
CA TRP A 68 8.22 6.55 -5.14
C TRP A 68 9.63 6.13 -5.62
N SER A 69 10.49 7.09 -5.96
CA SER A 69 11.87 6.82 -6.34
C SER A 69 12.67 6.14 -5.21
N ASP A 70 12.46 6.55 -3.97
CA ASP A 70 13.08 5.90 -2.80
C ASP A 70 12.57 4.46 -2.64
N ALA A 71 11.27 4.25 -2.81
CA ALA A 71 10.67 2.92 -2.74
C ALA A 71 11.25 1.98 -3.81
N LYS A 72 11.52 2.50 -5.03
CA LYS A 72 12.21 1.75 -6.10
C LYS A 72 13.66 1.41 -5.73
N GLN A 73 14.38 2.29 -5.04
CA GLN A 73 15.73 1.98 -4.53
C GLN A 73 15.69 0.82 -3.54
N PHE A 74 14.73 0.85 -2.60
CA PHE A 74 14.57 -0.20 -1.60
C PHE A 74 14.28 -1.56 -2.24
N VAL A 75 13.33 -1.65 -3.16
CA VAL A 75 13.00 -2.94 -3.80
C VAL A 75 14.14 -3.44 -4.69
N ALA A 76 14.88 -2.55 -5.36
CA ALA A 76 16.06 -2.92 -6.14
C ALA A 76 17.17 -3.50 -5.27
N TRP A 77 17.45 -2.85 -4.12
CA TRP A 77 18.40 -3.36 -3.14
C TRP A 77 17.97 -4.74 -2.60
N LEU A 78 16.70 -4.87 -2.18
CA LEU A 78 16.18 -6.11 -1.63
C LEU A 78 16.24 -7.25 -2.66
N ALA A 79 15.91 -6.97 -3.91
CA ALA A 79 16.02 -7.92 -5.01
C ALA A 79 17.47 -8.38 -5.23
N GLY A 80 18.41 -7.45 -5.25
CA GLY A 80 19.85 -7.75 -5.39
C GLY A 80 20.41 -8.56 -4.22
N ALA A 81 20.08 -8.16 -2.98
CA ALA A 81 20.55 -8.82 -1.76
C ALA A 81 20.00 -10.25 -1.62
N THR A 82 18.77 -10.49 -2.06
CA THR A 82 18.09 -11.79 -1.88
C THR A 82 18.11 -12.67 -3.14
N ARG A 83 18.44 -12.10 -4.30
CA ARG A 83 18.32 -12.72 -5.64
C ARG A 83 16.90 -13.20 -5.95
N LYS A 84 15.89 -12.43 -5.50
CA LYS A 84 14.48 -12.68 -5.75
C LYS A 84 13.84 -11.47 -6.41
N ALA A 85 12.77 -11.67 -7.19
CA ALA A 85 12.09 -10.63 -7.96
C ALA A 85 11.19 -9.73 -7.09
N TYR A 86 11.77 -9.05 -6.09
CA TYR A 86 11.06 -8.06 -5.28
C TYR A 86 10.75 -6.80 -6.10
N ARG A 87 9.56 -6.26 -5.88
CA ARG A 87 9.04 -5.08 -6.57
C ARG A 87 7.98 -4.37 -5.72
N LEU A 88 7.51 -3.22 -6.16
CA LEU A 88 6.25 -2.69 -5.68
C LEU A 88 5.08 -3.57 -6.18
N PRO A 89 3.98 -3.70 -5.42
CA PRO A 89 2.77 -4.30 -5.94
C PRO A 89 2.18 -3.42 -7.05
N SER A 90 1.46 -4.00 -8.01
CA SER A 90 0.56 -3.21 -8.84
C SER A 90 -0.60 -2.66 -8.00
N GLU A 91 -1.26 -1.62 -8.49
CA GLU A 91 -2.44 -1.06 -7.83
C GLU A 91 -3.53 -2.13 -7.65
N ALA A 92 -3.73 -2.95 -8.67
CA ALA A 92 -4.70 -4.05 -8.64
C ALA A 92 -4.32 -5.16 -7.65
N GLU A 93 -3.05 -5.54 -7.57
CA GLU A 93 -2.55 -6.48 -6.56
C GLU A 93 -2.74 -5.94 -5.14
N TRP A 94 -2.46 -4.66 -4.96
CA TRP A 94 -2.62 -4.01 -3.66
C TRP A 94 -4.09 -4.02 -3.22
N GLU A 95 -5.03 -3.62 -4.09
CA GLU A 95 -6.46 -3.61 -3.77
C GLU A 95 -7.01 -5.02 -3.52
N TYR A 96 -6.63 -6.01 -4.35
CA TYR A 96 -6.95 -7.42 -4.13
C TYR A 96 -6.50 -7.88 -2.73
N ALA A 97 -5.27 -7.58 -2.38
CA ALA A 97 -4.70 -7.91 -1.08
C ALA A 97 -5.43 -7.20 0.06
N ALA A 98 -5.74 -5.91 -0.10
CA ALA A 98 -6.43 -5.11 0.91
C ALA A 98 -7.86 -5.57 1.17
N ARG A 99 -8.59 -5.97 0.12
CA ARG A 99 -9.95 -6.51 0.26
C ARG A 99 -9.99 -7.84 1.02
N GLY A 100 -8.95 -8.65 0.94
CA GLY A 100 -8.93 -9.93 1.63
C GLY A 100 -10.05 -10.88 1.20
N GLY A 101 -10.54 -10.78 -0.03
CA GLY A 101 -11.65 -11.56 -0.56
C GLY A 101 -13.04 -10.96 -0.32
N THR A 102 -13.15 -9.80 0.33
CA THR A 102 -14.43 -9.10 0.55
C THR A 102 -14.76 -8.11 -0.58
N GLN A 103 -16.05 -7.74 -0.69
CA GLN A 103 -16.53 -6.71 -1.61
C GLN A 103 -17.13 -5.49 -0.86
N THR A 104 -17.06 -5.52 0.47
CA THR A 104 -17.57 -4.48 1.34
C THR A 104 -16.72 -3.20 1.30
N LYS A 105 -17.24 -2.11 1.85
CA LYS A 105 -16.58 -0.80 1.87
C LYS A 105 -15.21 -0.84 2.54
N TYR A 106 -15.11 -1.59 3.64
CA TYR A 106 -13.86 -1.95 4.31
C TYR A 106 -13.74 -3.48 4.30
N TRP A 107 -12.57 -4.04 4.52
CA TRP A 107 -12.41 -5.49 4.58
C TRP A 107 -13.17 -6.14 5.76
N TRP A 108 -13.56 -5.36 6.78
CA TRP A 108 -14.36 -5.80 7.94
C TRP A 108 -15.85 -5.53 7.81
N GLY A 109 -16.34 -4.96 6.71
CA GLY A 109 -17.76 -4.66 6.47
C GLY A 109 -18.00 -3.27 5.90
N ASP A 110 -19.26 -2.85 5.81
CA ASP A 110 -19.64 -1.56 5.20
C ASP A 110 -19.60 -0.40 6.18
N GLN A 111 -19.66 -0.69 7.47
CA GLN A 111 -19.59 0.33 8.52
C GLN A 111 -18.17 0.48 9.04
N PHE A 112 -17.76 1.73 9.28
CA PHE A 112 -16.51 1.97 9.97
C PHE A 112 -16.62 1.47 11.43
N LEU A 113 -15.60 0.77 11.89
CA LEU A 113 -15.46 0.30 13.27
C LEU A 113 -14.20 0.91 13.88
N SER A 114 -14.35 1.55 15.04
CA SER A 114 -13.21 2.07 15.82
C SER A 114 -12.25 0.92 16.19
N GLY A 115 -10.95 1.22 16.20
CA GLY A 115 -9.92 0.24 16.55
C GLY A 115 -9.57 -0.77 15.45
N MET A 116 -10.01 -0.55 14.22
CA MET A 116 -9.67 -1.43 13.08
C MET A 116 -8.51 -0.91 12.23
N ALA A 117 -8.17 0.37 12.35
CA ALA A 117 -7.11 1.01 11.57
C ALA A 117 -6.51 2.20 12.33
N ASN A 118 -5.26 2.56 12.01
CA ASN A 118 -4.66 3.81 12.47
C ASN A 118 -4.99 4.92 11.46
N CYS A 119 -6.03 5.70 11.75
CA CYS A 119 -6.41 6.88 10.99
C CYS A 119 -6.93 7.96 11.92
N LYS A 120 -7.12 9.17 11.44
CA LYS A 120 -7.56 10.31 12.26
C LYS A 120 -8.93 10.00 12.88
N ASN A 121 -9.01 10.08 14.20
CA ASN A 121 -10.23 9.77 14.98
C ASN A 121 -10.73 8.31 14.81
N CYS A 122 -9.85 7.39 14.43
CA CYS A 122 -10.21 5.99 14.17
C CYS A 122 -9.98 5.07 15.36
N THR A 123 -9.27 5.53 16.36
CA THR A 123 -8.86 4.72 17.52
C THR A 123 -8.68 5.62 18.73
N ASP A 124 -8.96 5.09 19.92
CA ASP A 124 -8.72 5.74 21.21
C ASP A 124 -7.25 5.59 21.69
N ILE A 125 -6.38 4.99 20.87
CA ILE A 125 -4.96 4.87 21.17
C ILE A 125 -4.35 6.28 21.14
N ALA A 126 -3.86 6.76 22.27
CA ALA A 126 -3.31 8.11 22.44
C ALA A 126 -2.10 8.45 21.52
N ALA A 127 -1.55 7.47 20.82
CA ALA A 127 -0.45 7.61 19.87
C ALA A 127 -0.90 7.71 18.40
N ALA A 128 -2.21 7.82 18.14
CA ALA A 128 -2.77 7.74 16.78
C ALA A 128 -2.44 8.93 15.85
N GLU A 129 -1.74 9.95 16.37
CA GLU A 129 -1.26 11.09 15.57
C GLU A 129 0.13 10.85 14.95
N GLN A 130 0.56 9.59 14.86
CA GLN A 130 1.82 9.17 14.26
C GLN A 130 1.75 7.69 13.83
N PRO A 131 2.68 7.22 13.00
CA PRO A 131 2.82 5.80 12.72
C PRO A 131 3.14 5.04 14.01
N ILE A 132 2.36 4.00 14.30
CA ILE A 132 2.60 3.11 15.44
C ILE A 132 3.20 1.79 14.93
N LYS A 133 3.63 0.92 15.85
CA LYS A 133 4.16 -0.41 15.51
C LYS A 133 3.25 -1.12 14.50
N VAL A 134 3.85 -1.73 13.47
CA VAL A 134 3.10 -2.53 12.49
C VAL A 134 2.38 -3.70 13.17
N GLY A 135 1.22 -4.07 12.65
CA GLY A 135 0.43 -5.16 13.20
C GLY A 135 -0.28 -4.84 14.52
N SER A 136 -0.43 -3.57 14.88
CA SER A 136 -1.16 -3.16 16.10
C SER A 136 -2.67 -3.35 16.01
N PHE A 137 -3.20 -3.54 14.81
CA PHE A 137 -4.61 -3.83 14.53
C PHE A 137 -4.81 -5.25 14.00
N ARG A 138 -6.07 -5.64 13.83
CA ARG A 138 -6.40 -6.97 13.30
C ARG A 138 -5.98 -7.10 11.83
N PRO A 139 -5.50 -8.29 11.40
CA PRO A 139 -5.25 -8.55 10.01
C PRO A 139 -6.56 -8.73 9.24
N ASN A 140 -6.52 -8.49 7.94
CA ASN A 140 -7.62 -8.85 7.06
C ASN A 140 -7.71 -10.39 6.86
N PRO A 141 -8.75 -10.93 6.18
CA PRO A 141 -8.91 -12.37 6.00
C PRO A 141 -7.75 -13.08 5.28
N PHE A 142 -6.89 -12.34 4.56
CA PHE A 142 -5.66 -12.89 3.97
C PHE A 142 -4.45 -12.87 4.93
N GLY A 143 -4.63 -12.46 6.18
CA GLY A 143 -3.55 -12.39 7.18
C GLY A 143 -2.63 -11.19 7.01
N LEU A 144 -3.06 -10.16 6.27
CA LEU A 144 -2.30 -8.94 6.01
C LEU A 144 -2.74 -7.84 6.97
N TYR A 145 -1.75 -7.15 7.54
CA TYR A 145 -1.94 -6.06 8.50
C TYR A 145 -1.77 -4.70 7.82
N ASP A 146 -2.37 -3.69 8.42
CA ASP A 146 -2.20 -2.28 8.05
C ASP A 146 -2.48 -2.02 6.56
N MET A 147 -3.52 -2.70 6.03
CA MET A 147 -3.99 -2.52 4.65
C MET A 147 -4.96 -1.35 4.50
N GLY A 148 -5.25 -0.64 5.57
CA GLY A 148 -6.04 0.60 5.60
C GLY A 148 -5.58 1.45 6.76
N GLY A 149 -5.19 2.70 6.48
CA GLY A 149 -4.59 3.59 7.46
C GLY A 149 -3.11 3.30 7.73
N SER A 150 -2.57 3.83 8.82
CA SER A 150 -1.18 3.79 9.21
C SER A 150 -0.30 4.66 8.29
N VAL A 151 0.13 4.17 7.14
CA VAL A 151 0.86 4.97 6.14
C VAL A 151 0.27 4.75 4.74
N ASP A 152 0.30 5.79 3.95
CA ASP A 152 0.05 5.69 2.51
C ASP A 152 1.12 4.79 1.88
N GLN A 153 0.74 3.95 0.93
CA GLN A 153 1.61 2.91 0.38
C GLN A 153 1.74 3.07 -1.14
N TRP A 154 2.97 3.34 -1.59
CA TRP A 154 3.28 3.43 -3.01
C TRP A 154 3.03 2.10 -3.72
N VAL A 155 2.49 2.18 -4.93
CA VAL A 155 2.38 1.06 -5.87
C VAL A 155 3.14 1.38 -7.16
N GLU A 156 3.24 0.41 -8.07
CA GLU A 156 4.03 0.58 -9.30
C GLU A 156 3.36 1.49 -10.33
N ASP A 157 2.03 1.62 -10.29
CA ASP A 157 1.19 2.26 -11.31
C ASP A 157 1.38 3.77 -11.37
N CYS A 158 1.36 4.30 -12.60
CA CYS A 158 1.22 5.72 -12.86
C CYS A 158 -0.19 6.20 -12.53
N TRP A 159 -0.35 7.47 -12.20
CA TRP A 159 -1.66 8.03 -11.94
C TRP A 159 -2.50 8.19 -13.21
N HIS A 160 -3.71 7.66 -13.15
CA HIS A 160 -4.78 7.91 -14.13
C HIS A 160 -6.02 8.41 -13.38
N LYS A 161 -6.69 9.41 -13.96
CA LYS A 161 -7.83 10.09 -13.30
C LYS A 161 -9.02 9.17 -12.95
N ASN A 162 -9.09 7.99 -13.54
CA ASN A 162 -10.11 6.96 -13.31
C ASN A 162 -9.65 5.65 -13.96
N TYR A 163 -10.46 4.60 -13.88
CA TYR A 163 -10.13 3.26 -14.41
C TYR A 163 -10.60 3.02 -15.87
N GLN A 164 -10.97 4.07 -16.63
CA GLN A 164 -11.31 3.89 -18.04
C GLN A 164 -10.08 3.44 -18.83
N GLY A 165 -10.10 2.21 -19.33
CA GLY A 165 -8.98 1.61 -20.07
C GLY A 165 -7.92 0.93 -19.18
N ALA A 166 -8.15 0.80 -17.88
CA ALA A 166 -7.22 0.13 -16.98
C ALA A 166 -7.00 -1.36 -17.34
N PRO A 167 -5.78 -1.90 -17.11
CA PRO A 167 -5.52 -3.33 -17.31
C PRO A 167 -6.44 -4.21 -16.48
N SER A 168 -6.91 -5.32 -17.04
CA SER A 168 -7.77 -6.29 -16.36
C SER A 168 -7.04 -7.57 -15.92
N ASP A 169 -5.72 -7.66 -16.17
CA ASP A 169 -4.89 -8.83 -15.89
C ASP A 169 -4.01 -8.68 -14.63
N GLY A 170 -4.21 -7.61 -13.87
CA GLY A 170 -3.44 -7.30 -12.67
C GLY A 170 -2.04 -6.74 -12.91
N SER A 171 -1.64 -6.51 -14.16
CA SER A 171 -0.39 -5.82 -14.47
C SER A 171 -0.45 -4.34 -14.03
N PRO A 172 0.70 -3.73 -13.67
CA PRO A 172 0.72 -2.31 -13.34
C PRO A 172 0.39 -1.46 -14.58
N TRP A 173 -0.39 -0.41 -14.38
CA TRP A 173 -0.74 0.54 -15.43
C TRP A 173 0.31 1.65 -15.53
N VAL A 174 1.31 1.44 -16.40
CA VAL A 174 2.48 2.32 -16.57
C VAL A 174 2.48 3.07 -17.90
N GLU A 175 1.37 3.06 -18.62
CA GLU A 175 1.21 3.80 -19.87
C GLU A 175 1.00 5.30 -19.61
N GLY A 176 1.50 6.15 -20.52
CA GLY A 176 1.34 7.61 -20.46
C GLY A 176 2.48 8.32 -19.72
N ASP A 177 2.21 9.52 -19.23
CA ASP A 177 3.18 10.33 -18.49
C ASP A 177 3.15 9.99 -17.00
N CYS A 178 4.20 9.30 -16.54
CA CYS A 178 4.36 8.87 -15.15
C CYS A 178 5.01 9.93 -14.24
N VAL A 179 4.63 11.17 -14.35
CA VAL A 179 5.07 12.24 -13.42
C VAL A 179 4.60 11.94 -11.99
N SER A 180 3.40 11.38 -11.87
CA SER A 180 2.81 11.00 -10.58
C SER A 180 2.48 9.51 -10.54
N HIS A 181 2.67 8.91 -9.38
CA HIS A 181 2.32 7.51 -9.11
C HIS A 181 1.19 7.39 -8.11
N VAL A 182 0.50 6.24 -8.18
CA VAL A 182 -0.60 5.92 -7.28
C VAL A 182 -0.09 5.60 -5.88
N ILE A 183 -0.83 6.06 -4.88
CA ILE A 183 -0.65 5.74 -3.47
C ILE A 183 -1.97 5.22 -2.90
N ARG A 184 -1.90 4.23 -2.01
CA ARG A 184 -3.05 3.50 -1.46
C ARG A 184 -3.02 3.47 0.06
N SER A 185 -4.06 2.98 0.70
CA SER A 185 -4.20 2.79 2.15
C SER A 185 -4.82 3.97 2.90
N GLY A 186 -4.52 5.20 2.53
CA GLY A 186 -4.65 6.32 3.47
C GLY A 186 -3.69 6.17 4.65
N SER A 187 -3.68 7.14 5.54
CA SER A 187 -2.69 7.22 6.61
C SER A 187 -3.30 7.59 7.95
N TRP A 188 -2.47 7.59 8.98
CA TRP A 188 -2.81 8.06 10.33
C TRP A 188 -3.37 9.50 10.38
N ARG A 189 -3.12 10.33 9.36
CA ARG A 189 -3.62 11.71 9.25
C ARG A 189 -4.96 11.84 8.53
N ASN A 190 -5.38 10.80 7.80
CA ASN A 190 -6.58 10.84 6.99
C ASN A 190 -7.80 10.35 7.77
N ASP A 191 -8.99 10.83 7.41
CA ASP A 191 -10.23 10.30 7.94
C ASP A 191 -10.47 8.84 7.50
N ALA A 192 -11.32 8.12 8.22
CA ALA A 192 -11.64 6.70 7.97
C ALA A 192 -12.02 6.39 6.52
N ARG A 193 -12.65 7.34 5.79
CA ARG A 193 -13.03 7.15 4.37
C ARG A 193 -11.84 6.83 3.47
N TYR A 194 -10.63 7.25 3.85
CA TYR A 194 -9.40 6.98 3.09
C TYR A 194 -8.80 5.60 3.40
N ALA A 195 -9.24 4.93 4.47
CA ALA A 195 -8.80 3.57 4.82
C ALA A 195 -9.55 2.47 4.04
N ARG A 196 -10.40 2.84 3.07
CA ARG A 196 -11.11 1.89 2.21
C ARG A 196 -10.14 1.23 1.22
N PRO A 197 -10.26 -0.08 0.94
CA PRO A 197 -9.47 -0.73 -0.10
C PRO A 197 -9.54 -0.07 -1.46
N ALA A 198 -10.69 0.49 -1.87
CA ALA A 198 -10.86 1.15 -3.15
C ALA A 198 -10.25 2.56 -3.21
N ASN A 199 -9.97 3.19 -2.05
CA ASN A 199 -9.45 4.56 -2.03
C ASN A 199 -8.08 4.64 -2.72
N ARG A 200 -7.91 5.66 -3.53
CA ARG A 200 -6.68 5.95 -4.25
C ARG A 200 -6.37 7.44 -4.24
N ASP A 201 -5.09 7.76 -4.26
CA ASP A 201 -4.57 9.11 -4.37
C ASP A 201 -3.26 9.07 -5.16
N SER A 202 -2.65 10.22 -5.44
CA SER A 202 -1.41 10.30 -6.18
C SER A 202 -0.51 11.44 -5.73
N TYR A 203 0.78 11.24 -5.90
CA TYR A 203 1.79 12.28 -5.69
C TYR A 203 2.90 12.14 -6.74
N ASP A 204 3.59 13.25 -6.98
CA ASP A 204 4.74 13.25 -7.87
C ASP A 204 5.82 12.27 -7.39
N THR A 205 6.49 11.66 -8.34
CA THR A 205 7.47 10.57 -8.17
C THR A 205 8.52 10.82 -7.08
N ASN A 206 8.93 12.06 -6.88
CA ASN A 206 10.00 12.44 -5.94
C ASN A 206 9.51 13.12 -4.65
N VAL A 207 8.19 13.23 -4.47
CA VAL A 207 7.63 13.84 -3.26
C VAL A 207 7.79 12.92 -2.07
N ARG A 208 8.43 13.40 -1.02
CA ARG A 208 8.50 12.78 0.30
C ARG A 208 7.53 13.46 1.23
N TYR A 209 6.70 12.67 1.89
CA TYR A 209 5.77 13.19 2.86
C TYR A 209 5.71 12.28 4.10
N GLN A 210 5.45 12.87 5.25
CA GLN A 210 5.48 12.15 6.54
C GLN A 210 4.46 11.01 6.69
N THR A 211 3.56 10.86 5.73
CA THR A 211 2.60 9.75 5.68
C THR A 211 2.94 8.73 4.61
N HIS A 212 3.90 9.00 3.72
CA HIS A 212 4.23 8.12 2.61
C HIS A 212 5.22 7.04 3.03
N GLY A 213 4.81 5.82 2.90
CA GLY A 213 5.58 4.60 3.12
C GLY A 213 5.38 3.63 1.96
N MET A 214 5.58 2.34 2.21
CA MET A 214 5.50 1.32 1.18
C MET A 214 5.31 -0.09 1.76
N ARG A 215 4.92 -1.03 0.91
CA ARG A 215 5.11 -2.47 1.12
C ARG A 215 5.68 -3.11 -0.14
N VAL A 216 6.20 -4.32 -0.01
CA VAL A 216 6.83 -5.03 -1.13
C VAL A 216 6.01 -6.20 -1.61
N ALA A 217 6.07 -6.47 -2.90
CA ALA A 217 5.57 -7.68 -3.54
C ALA A 217 6.74 -8.51 -4.09
N LEU A 218 6.46 -9.78 -4.36
CA LEU A 218 7.41 -10.72 -4.94
C LEU A 218 6.67 -11.51 -6.03
N SER A 219 7.22 -11.50 -7.23
CA SER A 219 6.76 -12.40 -8.31
C SER A 219 7.22 -13.83 -8.03
N PRO A 220 6.41 -14.84 -8.39
CA PRO A 220 6.79 -16.25 -8.27
C PRO A 220 8.09 -16.59 -8.96
#